data_60d92fdf007c38080bb0cac0227306d4
#
_entry.id   60d92fdf007c38080bb0cac0227306d4
#
_cell.length_a   1.000
_cell.length_b   1.000
_cell.length_c   1.000
_cell.angle_alpha   90.00
_cell.angle_beta   90.00
_cell.angle_gamma   90.00
#
_symmetry.space_group_name_H-M   'P 1'
#
loop_
_entity.id
_entity.type
_entity.pdbx_description
1 polymer ?
#
loop_
_entity_poly.entity_id
_entity_poly.type
_entity_poly.pdbx_seq_one_letter_code
_entity_poly.pdbx_strand_id
1 'polypeptide(L)'
;MRGGIVMRQSRTFIPTTREVPSSAEAISHKLLIKAGMVKQVSAGVYTYLPLATKVIQNIERVIREEHDKIGAVELLMPLLQSEDYWKESGRWYKMGDELMRLKDRKGAGYALSPTAEEIICQTVNNMLTSYKQLPMNLYQIQTKFRDEMRPRLGLLRGKEFIMKDGYSFHDSPESLRETYLDYYNAYSNIFDRFELKYRAVKADSGNIGGSYTHEFQALAEIGEDTIAYTEESDYAANIETAAVVEQNYTMPSGFEKKERELLETPDQQTIDDIAAYCGVEVNRAMKALALKADGEFYLVLMRGNDQLNDIKFMKATGTSEVEMATEQEIEEVMGSVVGYMGPFGIKNCKVIGDNAIKYMYNHSCGANKKGYHYINVNPGDYEVDAYYDLRMIEEGDIAEDLSGKIKFAKGIEVGQVFELGKGYSEAMNITYLDANGRANHFYMGCYGIGVSRVISAIIEQHNDEKGIIWPKEVAPFQVHLVCVDVKKQEQLELSEKLYAELTSAGYTVLYDDRAERAGVKFNDADLIGIPLQVVVGKKATEGMVEVKERKTLEKVDTSITEVLSKVEQFYK
;
A
#
# COMPACT_ATOMS: atom_id res chain seq x y z
N MET A 1 -1.34 12.20 38.43
CA MET A 1 -2.44 11.21 38.48
C MET A 1 -3.36 11.46 37.29
N ARG A 2 -3.20 10.72 36.20
CA ARG A 2 -4.19 10.71 35.11
C ARG A 2 -5.30 9.77 35.57
N GLY A 3 -6.48 10.35 35.95
CA GLY A 3 -7.65 9.55 36.29
C GLY A 3 -7.98 8.64 35.11
N GLY A 4 -7.98 7.33 35.34
CA GLY A 4 -8.34 6.33 34.32
C GLY A 4 -9.70 6.70 33.72
N ILE A 5 -9.79 6.66 32.38
CA ILE A 5 -11.05 6.92 31.68
C ILE A 5 -12.03 5.81 32.08
N VAL A 6 -12.97 6.16 32.95
CA VAL A 6 -14.05 5.27 33.40
C VAL A 6 -14.99 5.06 32.22
N MET A 7 -15.01 3.86 31.64
CA MET A 7 -15.90 3.57 30.52
C MET A 7 -16.80 2.37 30.79
N ARG A 8 -18.08 2.68 31.04
CA ARG A 8 -19.15 1.69 31.22
C ARG A 8 -19.94 1.58 29.91
N GLN A 9 -20.21 0.37 29.48
CA GLN A 9 -20.90 0.15 28.21
C GLN A 9 -22.34 0.65 28.23
N SER A 10 -22.99 0.68 29.42
CA SER A 10 -24.33 1.28 29.62
C SER A 10 -24.36 2.80 29.37
N ARG A 11 -23.21 3.49 29.43
CA ARG A 11 -23.06 4.94 29.27
C ARG A 11 -22.22 5.37 28.08
N THR A 12 -21.84 4.40 27.23
CA THR A 12 -20.95 4.60 26.08
C THR A 12 -21.71 4.31 24.80
N PHE A 13 -21.40 5.07 23.74
CA PHE A 13 -22.01 4.87 22.43
C PHE A 13 -21.26 3.79 21.64
N ILE A 14 -21.66 2.52 21.84
CA ILE A 14 -21.15 1.34 21.13
C ILE A 14 -22.36 0.62 20.48
N PRO A 15 -22.81 1.07 19.31
CA PRO A 15 -24.01 0.54 18.65
C PRO A 15 -23.67 -0.71 17.82
N THR A 16 -23.45 -1.86 18.50
CA THR A 16 -23.25 -3.13 17.79
C THR A 16 -24.49 -3.51 16.97
N THR A 17 -24.28 -4.10 15.81
CA THR A 17 -25.36 -4.52 14.91
C THR A 17 -25.08 -5.90 14.32
N ARG A 18 -26.16 -6.60 13.92
CA ARG A 18 -26.05 -7.87 13.18
C ARG A 18 -26.02 -7.66 11.68
N GLU A 19 -26.63 -6.59 11.23
CA GLU A 19 -26.81 -6.28 9.80
C GLU A 19 -25.63 -5.44 9.30
N VAL A 20 -25.27 -5.70 8.05
CA VAL A 20 -24.26 -4.91 7.31
C VAL A 20 -24.85 -4.55 5.94
N PRO A 21 -24.49 -3.39 5.38
CA PRO A 21 -24.85 -3.05 4.01
C PRO A 21 -24.36 -4.09 3.02
N SER A 22 -25.12 -4.38 1.98
CA SER A 22 -24.73 -5.31 0.91
C SER A 22 -23.46 -4.87 0.17
N SER A 23 -23.13 -3.58 0.21
CA SER A 23 -21.91 -3.00 -0.35
C SER A 23 -20.65 -3.23 0.49
N ALA A 24 -20.78 -3.79 1.70
CA ALA A 24 -19.62 -4.13 2.52
C ALA A 24 -19.06 -5.49 2.05
N GLU A 25 -17.96 -5.47 1.29
CA GLU A 25 -17.30 -6.66 0.75
C GLU A 25 -16.20 -7.16 1.68
N ALA A 26 -15.26 -6.29 2.06
CA ALA A 26 -14.13 -6.62 2.93
C ALA A 26 -14.58 -7.07 4.33
N ILE A 27 -13.86 -8.04 4.91
CA ILE A 27 -14.10 -8.53 6.27
C ILE A 27 -13.95 -7.39 7.27
N SER A 28 -12.90 -6.58 7.13
CA SER A 28 -12.66 -5.40 7.97
C SER A 28 -13.84 -4.42 7.94
N HIS A 29 -14.37 -4.12 6.76
CA HIS A 29 -15.52 -3.21 6.63
C HIS A 29 -16.76 -3.76 7.35
N LYS A 30 -17.05 -5.07 7.15
CA LYS A 30 -18.17 -5.75 7.83
C LYS A 30 -18.02 -5.71 9.34
N LEU A 31 -16.84 -6.05 9.86
CA LEU A 31 -16.58 -6.11 11.30
C LEU A 31 -16.58 -4.72 11.96
N LEU A 32 -16.01 -3.71 11.30
CA LEU A 32 -16.05 -2.33 11.79
C LEU A 32 -17.47 -1.80 11.96
N ILE A 33 -18.36 -2.11 11.00
CA ILE A 33 -19.79 -1.73 11.12
C ILE A 33 -20.47 -2.54 12.22
N LYS A 34 -20.30 -3.88 12.24
CA LYS A 34 -20.95 -4.75 13.24
C LYS A 34 -20.55 -4.40 14.66
N ALA A 35 -19.25 -4.14 14.90
CA ALA A 35 -18.73 -3.77 16.20
C ALA A 35 -19.08 -2.33 16.63
N GLY A 36 -19.81 -1.58 15.80
CA GLY A 36 -20.16 -0.19 16.10
C GLY A 36 -18.94 0.71 16.18
N MET A 37 -17.96 0.52 15.30
CA MET A 37 -16.71 1.30 15.27
C MET A 37 -16.76 2.44 14.26
N VAL A 38 -17.45 2.25 13.14
CA VAL A 38 -17.59 3.29 12.11
C VAL A 38 -19.02 3.43 11.63
N LYS A 39 -19.37 4.62 11.18
CA LYS A 39 -20.64 4.94 10.50
C LYS A 39 -20.34 5.62 9.17
N GLN A 40 -20.74 5.00 8.08
CA GLN A 40 -20.67 5.65 6.77
C GLN A 40 -21.65 6.83 6.70
N VAL A 41 -21.14 7.99 6.32
CA VAL A 41 -21.91 9.24 6.13
C VAL A 41 -22.22 9.46 4.65
N SER A 42 -21.24 9.23 3.80
CA SER A 42 -21.35 9.22 2.34
C SER A 42 -20.33 8.26 1.76
N ALA A 43 -20.33 8.06 0.44
CA ALA A 43 -19.37 7.18 -0.22
C ALA A 43 -17.92 7.61 0.08
N GLY A 44 -17.15 6.73 0.73
CA GLY A 44 -15.75 6.99 1.11
C GLY A 44 -15.55 7.95 2.28
N VAL A 45 -16.61 8.35 3.00
CA VAL A 45 -16.54 9.25 4.16
C VAL A 45 -17.17 8.57 5.37
N TYR A 46 -16.45 8.50 6.48
CA TYR A 46 -16.85 7.77 7.67
C TYR A 46 -16.73 8.61 8.95
N THR A 47 -17.68 8.44 9.85
CA THR A 47 -17.52 8.85 11.25
C THR A 47 -16.86 7.72 12.01
N TYR A 48 -15.77 8.00 12.70
CA TYR A 48 -15.13 7.09 13.65
C TYR A 48 -15.85 7.20 15.00
N LEU A 49 -16.43 6.09 15.44
CA LEU A 49 -17.16 6.00 16.70
C LEU A 49 -16.18 5.74 17.88
N PRO A 50 -16.62 5.81 19.14
CA PRO A 50 -15.72 5.82 20.30
C PRO A 50 -14.67 4.68 20.34
N LEU A 51 -15.03 3.45 19.94
CA LEU A 51 -14.05 2.35 19.89
C LEU A 51 -12.98 2.57 18.84
N ALA A 52 -13.36 2.99 17.61
CA ALA A 52 -12.41 3.26 16.55
C ALA A 52 -11.48 4.43 16.91
N THR A 53 -12.03 5.49 17.53
CA THR A 53 -11.22 6.63 17.99
C THR A 53 -10.13 6.20 18.97
N LYS A 54 -10.43 5.24 19.87
CA LYS A 54 -9.41 4.69 20.78
C LYS A 54 -8.35 3.88 20.07
N VAL A 55 -8.74 3.07 19.08
CA VAL A 55 -7.78 2.33 18.23
C VAL A 55 -6.88 3.29 17.49
N ILE A 56 -7.44 4.36 16.89
CA ILE A 56 -6.67 5.42 16.22
C ILE A 56 -5.65 6.03 17.19
N GLN A 57 -6.08 6.45 18.37
CA GLN A 57 -5.19 7.02 19.40
C GLN A 57 -4.06 6.08 19.81
N ASN A 58 -4.31 4.77 19.88
CA ASN A 58 -3.28 3.78 20.19
C ASN A 58 -2.30 3.59 19.02
N ILE A 59 -2.79 3.54 17.78
CA ILE A 59 -1.94 3.53 16.58
C ILE A 59 -1.06 4.78 16.53
N GLU A 60 -1.65 5.96 16.71
CA GLU A 60 -0.92 7.22 16.77
C GLU A 60 0.12 7.27 17.89
N ARG A 61 -0.18 6.71 19.07
CA ARG A 61 0.78 6.60 20.18
C ARG A 61 2.00 5.78 19.77
N VAL A 62 1.79 4.60 19.18
CA VAL A 62 2.90 3.74 18.71
C VAL A 62 3.72 4.46 17.63
N ILE A 63 3.06 5.14 16.69
CA ILE A 63 3.74 5.94 15.66
C ILE A 63 4.62 7.02 16.33
N ARG A 64 4.10 7.80 17.28
CA ARG A 64 4.88 8.83 18.00
C ARG A 64 6.08 8.24 18.71
N GLU A 65 5.88 7.13 19.44
CA GLU A 65 6.97 6.46 20.18
C GLU A 65 8.13 6.01 19.26
N GLU A 66 7.82 5.51 18.04
CA GLU A 66 8.87 5.10 17.10
C GLU A 66 9.50 6.31 16.38
N HIS A 67 8.74 7.39 16.14
CA HIS A 67 9.27 8.62 15.55
C HIS A 67 10.16 9.40 16.51
N ASP A 68 9.84 9.40 17.80
CA ASP A 68 10.70 10.00 18.85
C ASP A 68 12.09 9.36 18.88
N LYS A 69 12.18 8.04 18.62
CA LYS A 69 13.46 7.30 18.59
C LYS A 69 14.39 7.75 17.45
N ILE A 70 13.82 8.18 16.33
CA ILE A 70 14.56 8.67 15.15
C ILE A 70 14.69 10.21 15.13
N GLY A 71 14.31 10.88 16.22
CA GLY A 71 14.41 12.34 16.35
C GLY A 71 13.47 13.14 15.47
N ALA A 72 12.38 12.54 14.98
CA ALA A 72 11.36 13.25 14.20
C ALA A 72 10.48 14.12 15.11
N VAL A 73 10.15 15.35 14.67
CA VAL A 73 9.41 16.34 15.46
C VAL A 73 8.02 16.53 14.89
N GLU A 74 6.99 16.40 15.74
CA GLU A 74 5.58 16.56 15.34
C GLU A 74 5.22 18.03 15.19
N LEU A 75 4.51 18.36 14.11
CA LEU A 75 3.90 19.66 13.86
C LEU A 75 2.48 19.47 13.31
N LEU A 76 1.72 20.53 13.09
CA LEU A 76 0.38 20.46 12.51
C LEU A 76 0.22 21.52 11.43
N MET A 77 0.04 21.08 10.19
CA MET A 77 -0.06 21.94 9.01
C MET A 77 -1.53 22.17 8.60
N PRO A 78 -1.84 23.28 7.89
CA PRO A 78 -3.18 23.54 7.38
C PRO A 78 -3.65 22.47 6.37
N LEU A 79 -4.94 22.11 6.46
CA LEU A 79 -5.60 21.27 5.44
C LEU A 79 -5.98 22.06 4.20
N LEU A 80 -6.29 23.34 4.36
CA LEU A 80 -6.63 24.26 3.29
C LEU A 80 -5.35 24.86 2.73
N GLN A 81 -4.98 24.50 1.51
CA GLN A 81 -3.72 24.87 0.86
C GLN A 81 -4.00 25.78 -0.34
N SER A 82 -3.22 26.87 -0.49
CA SER A 82 -3.35 27.77 -1.63
C SER A 82 -3.01 27.09 -2.94
N GLU A 83 -3.78 27.37 -3.99
CA GLU A 83 -3.48 26.90 -5.35
C GLU A 83 -2.11 27.36 -5.87
N ASP A 84 -1.59 28.49 -5.36
CA ASP A 84 -0.30 29.03 -5.77
C ASP A 84 0.85 28.08 -5.46
N TYR A 85 0.87 27.44 -4.27
CA TYR A 85 1.89 26.47 -3.89
C TYR A 85 1.86 25.22 -4.78
N TRP A 86 0.66 24.77 -5.12
CA TRP A 86 0.47 23.63 -6.03
C TRP A 86 0.87 23.94 -7.48
N LYS A 87 0.70 25.21 -7.89
CA LYS A 87 1.18 25.70 -9.21
C LYS A 87 2.71 25.82 -9.24
N GLU A 88 3.33 26.29 -8.17
CA GLU A 88 4.79 26.37 -8.03
C GLU A 88 5.45 24.99 -8.17
N SER A 89 4.91 23.95 -7.53
CA SER A 89 5.38 22.56 -7.67
C SER A 89 5.05 21.93 -9.04
N GLY A 90 4.16 22.54 -9.82
CA GLY A 90 3.61 22.02 -11.07
C GLY A 90 2.55 20.90 -10.88
N ARG A 91 2.26 20.52 -9.63
CA ARG A 91 1.33 19.41 -9.33
C ARG A 91 -0.15 19.80 -9.41
N TRP A 92 -0.48 21.08 -9.45
CA TRP A 92 -1.85 21.55 -9.66
C TRP A 92 -2.53 20.91 -10.87
N TYR A 93 -1.75 20.67 -11.93
CA TYR A 93 -2.24 20.09 -13.18
C TYR A 93 -2.03 18.57 -13.21
N LYS A 94 -0.91 18.06 -12.67
CA LYS A 94 -0.54 16.64 -12.70
C LYS A 94 -1.42 15.74 -11.83
N MET A 95 -1.94 16.26 -10.69
CA MET A 95 -2.81 15.50 -9.78
C MET A 95 -4.20 15.21 -10.36
N GLY A 96 -4.55 15.82 -11.49
CA GLY A 96 -5.83 15.57 -12.13
C GLY A 96 -7.04 15.89 -11.23
N ASP A 97 -8.10 15.11 -11.39
CA ASP A 97 -9.37 15.29 -10.67
C ASP A 97 -9.33 14.72 -9.23
N GLU A 98 -8.31 13.98 -8.87
CA GLU A 98 -8.12 13.47 -7.51
C GLU A 98 -7.88 14.61 -6.50
N LEU A 99 -7.34 15.75 -6.94
CA LEU A 99 -7.15 16.94 -6.12
C LEU A 99 -8.48 17.68 -5.93
N MET A 100 -9.02 17.69 -4.70
CA MET A 100 -10.24 18.43 -4.35
C MET A 100 -9.99 19.93 -4.35
N ARG A 101 -10.47 20.63 -5.37
CA ARG A 101 -10.29 22.08 -5.55
C ARG A 101 -11.52 22.87 -5.12
N LEU A 102 -11.30 24.04 -4.53
CA LEU A 102 -12.36 24.95 -4.10
C LEU A 102 -11.94 26.41 -4.27
N LYS A 103 -12.90 27.31 -4.17
CA LYS A 103 -12.66 28.75 -4.18
C LYS A 103 -13.29 29.40 -2.95
N ASP A 104 -12.60 30.39 -2.40
CA ASP A 104 -13.17 31.19 -1.36
C ASP A 104 -14.18 32.25 -1.91
N ARG A 105 -14.79 33.03 -1.02
CA ARG A 105 -15.77 34.08 -1.40
C ARG A 105 -15.19 35.20 -2.26
N LYS A 106 -13.86 35.33 -2.29
CA LYS A 106 -13.14 36.34 -3.09
C LYS A 106 -12.65 35.77 -4.41
N GLY A 107 -12.87 34.47 -4.64
CA GLY A 107 -12.44 33.77 -5.85
C GLY A 107 -11.01 33.22 -5.79
N ALA A 108 -10.31 33.31 -4.65
CA ALA A 108 -9.00 32.68 -4.46
C ALA A 108 -9.14 31.16 -4.47
N GLY A 109 -8.25 30.49 -5.21
CA GLY A 109 -8.22 29.04 -5.35
C GLY A 109 -7.50 28.36 -4.19
N TYR A 110 -8.02 27.20 -3.80
CA TYR A 110 -7.46 26.34 -2.78
C TYR A 110 -7.62 24.87 -3.16
N ALA A 111 -6.85 24.02 -2.50
CA ALA A 111 -7.06 22.58 -2.48
C ALA A 111 -7.20 22.08 -1.03
N LEU A 112 -7.99 21.02 -0.83
CA LEU A 112 -7.93 20.22 0.39
C LEU A 112 -6.73 19.27 0.29
N SER A 113 -5.92 19.21 1.34
CA SER A 113 -4.65 18.49 1.39
C SER A 113 -4.78 16.99 1.06
N PRO A 114 -4.33 16.49 -0.08
CA PRO A 114 -4.17 15.05 -0.34
C PRO A 114 -2.85 14.52 0.20
N THR A 115 -1.87 15.39 0.32
CA THR A 115 -0.50 15.25 0.84
C THR A 115 0.04 16.65 1.16
N ALA A 116 1.24 16.82 1.68
CA ALA A 116 1.69 18.11 2.21
C ALA A 116 3.12 18.52 1.80
N GLU A 117 3.65 18.03 0.67
CA GLU A 117 4.98 18.41 0.17
C GLU A 117 5.09 19.92 -0.07
N GLU A 118 4.07 20.52 -0.68
CA GLU A 118 4.04 21.95 -0.97
C GLU A 118 3.98 22.78 0.31
N ILE A 119 3.09 22.40 1.23
CA ILE A 119 2.89 23.20 2.45
C ILE A 119 4.07 23.06 3.42
N ILE A 120 4.74 21.90 3.48
CA ILE A 120 5.94 21.76 4.33
C ILE A 120 7.10 22.58 3.75
N CYS A 121 7.27 22.62 2.42
CA CYS A 121 8.24 23.49 1.76
C CYS A 121 8.02 24.96 2.13
N GLN A 122 6.79 25.44 2.05
CA GLN A 122 6.45 26.80 2.46
C GLN A 122 6.64 27.03 3.96
N THR A 123 6.35 26.03 4.80
CA THR A 123 6.52 26.13 6.24
C THR A 123 7.99 26.32 6.62
N VAL A 124 8.92 25.59 6.00
CA VAL A 124 10.35 25.67 6.31
C VAL A 124 11.05 26.82 5.58
N ASN A 125 10.43 27.38 4.55
CA ASN A 125 10.99 28.50 3.78
C ASN A 125 11.32 29.67 4.70
N ASN A 126 12.56 30.19 4.63
CA ASN A 126 13.11 31.23 5.52
C ASN A 126 13.20 30.84 7.02
N MET A 127 12.85 29.61 7.42
CA MET A 127 13.07 29.08 8.78
C MET A 127 14.30 28.17 8.85
N LEU A 128 14.46 27.30 7.84
CA LEU A 128 15.70 26.54 7.66
C LEU A 128 16.62 27.31 6.73
N THR A 129 17.52 28.09 7.28
CA THR A 129 18.37 29.01 6.50
C THR A 129 19.83 28.62 6.48
N SER A 130 20.25 27.64 7.28
CA SER A 130 21.65 27.24 7.44
C SER A 130 21.81 25.72 7.47
N TYR A 131 22.90 25.24 6.86
CA TYR A 131 23.30 23.83 6.94
C TYR A 131 23.41 23.29 8.38
N LYS A 132 23.66 24.16 9.38
CA LYS A 132 23.74 23.78 10.80
C LYS A 132 22.41 23.30 11.39
N GLN A 133 21.31 23.56 10.70
CA GLN A 133 19.97 23.14 11.11
C GLN A 133 19.58 21.79 10.49
N LEU A 134 20.45 21.22 9.65
CA LEU A 134 20.22 19.97 8.92
C LEU A 134 20.98 18.80 9.56
N PRO A 135 20.50 17.56 9.47
CA PRO A 135 19.20 17.21 8.91
C PRO A 135 18.03 17.67 9.79
N MET A 136 16.89 18.01 9.16
CA MET A 136 15.65 18.35 9.87
C MET A 136 14.58 17.35 9.49
N ASN A 137 13.91 16.78 10.50
CA ASN A 137 12.95 15.71 10.34
C ASN A 137 11.62 16.10 11.01
N LEU A 138 10.57 16.32 10.21
CA LEU A 138 9.28 16.84 10.64
C LEU A 138 8.16 15.91 10.23
N TYR A 139 7.10 15.75 11.03
CA TYR A 139 5.92 14.97 10.64
C TYR A 139 4.65 15.52 11.25
N GLN A 140 3.51 15.10 10.70
CA GLN A 140 2.19 15.32 11.27
C GLN A 140 1.35 14.06 11.22
N ILE A 141 0.29 14.02 12.04
CA ILE A 141 -0.81 13.07 11.89
C ILE A 141 -2.05 13.90 11.65
N GLN A 142 -2.62 13.83 10.44
CA GLN A 142 -3.66 14.75 10.01
C GLN A 142 -4.59 14.10 8.98
N THR A 143 -5.82 14.60 8.90
CA THR A 143 -6.78 14.24 7.85
C THR A 143 -6.24 14.59 6.46
N LYS A 144 -6.53 13.75 5.48
CA LYS A 144 -6.24 13.95 4.05
C LYS A 144 -7.51 13.77 3.24
N PHE A 145 -7.53 14.41 2.06
CA PHE A 145 -8.65 14.37 1.13
C PHE A 145 -8.17 13.98 -0.27
N ARG A 146 -8.78 12.95 -0.84
CA ARG A 146 -8.58 12.55 -2.24
C ARG A 146 -9.94 12.31 -2.88
N ASP A 147 -10.22 12.89 -4.04
CA ASP A 147 -11.50 12.69 -4.72
C ASP A 147 -11.53 11.34 -5.45
N GLU A 148 -11.46 10.28 -4.66
CA GLU A 148 -11.56 8.93 -5.17
C GLU A 148 -12.82 8.73 -6.00
N MET A 149 -12.66 8.35 -7.26
CA MET A 149 -13.77 8.12 -8.18
C MET A 149 -14.63 6.92 -7.72
N ARG A 150 -13.99 5.88 -7.17
CA ARG A 150 -14.65 4.64 -6.73
C ARG A 150 -14.19 4.25 -5.32
N PRO A 151 -14.64 4.99 -4.28
CA PRO A 151 -14.33 4.60 -2.91
C PRO A 151 -14.95 3.24 -2.62
N ARG A 152 -14.17 2.34 -2.03
CA ARG A 152 -14.56 0.95 -1.79
C ARG A 152 -13.83 0.36 -0.60
N LEU A 153 -14.24 -0.83 -0.16
CA LEU A 153 -13.60 -1.63 0.88
C LEU A 153 -13.48 -0.90 2.25
N GLY A 154 -14.45 -0.02 2.56
CA GLY A 154 -14.50 0.68 3.85
C GLY A 154 -13.37 1.69 4.02
N LEU A 155 -12.55 1.52 5.06
CA LEU A 155 -11.42 2.43 5.37
C LEU A 155 -10.17 2.16 4.52
N LEU A 156 -10.17 1.13 3.66
CA LEU A 156 -9.03 0.84 2.79
C LEU A 156 -8.88 1.89 1.69
N ARG A 157 -10.00 2.36 1.12
CA ARG A 157 -10.00 3.36 0.05
C ARG A 157 -11.16 4.34 0.19
N GLY A 158 -10.91 5.44 0.89
CA GLY A 158 -11.87 6.51 1.18
C GLY A 158 -11.47 7.86 0.60
N LYS A 159 -12.44 8.80 0.59
CA LYS A 159 -12.23 10.20 0.18
C LYS A 159 -11.63 11.07 1.28
N GLU A 160 -11.89 10.72 2.52
CA GLU A 160 -11.38 11.39 3.73
C GLU A 160 -10.79 10.32 4.64
N PHE A 161 -9.53 10.48 5.05
CA PHE A 161 -8.80 9.51 5.84
C PHE A 161 -7.73 10.17 6.71
N ILE A 162 -7.21 9.44 7.70
CA ILE A 162 -6.15 9.92 8.58
C ILE A 162 -4.82 9.33 8.10
N MET A 163 -3.82 10.20 7.92
CA MET A 163 -2.47 9.84 7.51
C MET A 163 -1.44 10.44 8.46
N LYS A 164 -0.42 9.69 8.79
CA LYS A 164 0.83 10.25 9.26
C LYS A 164 1.69 10.52 8.03
N ASP A 165 2.11 11.75 7.84
CA ASP A 165 3.02 12.17 6.78
C ASP A 165 4.22 12.91 7.37
N GLY A 166 5.42 12.44 7.02
CA GLY A 166 6.69 13.00 7.47
C GLY A 166 7.52 13.51 6.30
N TYR A 167 8.39 14.46 6.58
CA TYR A 167 9.23 15.14 5.61
C TYR A 167 10.60 15.41 6.22
N SER A 168 11.65 15.12 5.47
CA SER A 168 13.00 15.40 5.91
C SER A 168 13.75 16.29 4.94
N PHE A 169 14.69 17.09 5.46
CA PHE A 169 15.47 18.09 4.73
C PHE A 169 16.94 17.86 5.00
N HIS A 170 17.75 17.82 3.92
CA HIS A 170 19.15 17.42 3.98
C HIS A 170 20.01 18.30 3.06
N ASP A 171 21.31 18.32 3.36
CA ASP A 171 22.32 18.98 2.53
C ASP A 171 22.96 18.04 1.50
N SER A 172 22.80 16.72 1.67
CA SER A 172 23.40 15.72 0.78
C SER A 172 22.49 14.50 0.55
N PRO A 173 22.69 13.74 -0.54
CA PRO A 173 22.00 12.47 -0.79
C PRO A 173 22.30 11.41 0.29
N GLU A 174 23.54 11.40 0.82
CA GLU A 174 23.97 10.46 1.84
C GLU A 174 23.17 10.67 3.13
N SER A 175 23.05 11.94 3.58
CA SER A 175 22.22 12.29 4.75
C SER A 175 20.75 11.93 4.54
N LEU A 176 20.21 12.13 3.34
CA LEU A 176 18.85 11.68 2.99
C LEU A 176 18.72 10.17 3.11
N ARG A 177 19.70 9.41 2.59
CA ARG A 177 19.67 7.93 2.64
C ARG A 177 19.71 7.41 4.07
N GLU A 178 20.49 8.02 4.97
CA GLU A 178 20.52 7.66 6.39
C GLU A 178 19.12 7.80 7.03
N THR A 179 18.50 8.97 6.88
CA THR A 179 17.14 9.20 7.42
C THR A 179 16.08 8.33 6.74
N TYR A 180 16.22 8.03 5.46
CA TYR A 180 15.36 7.07 4.77
C TYR A 180 15.40 5.68 5.44
N LEU A 181 16.59 5.20 5.77
CA LEU A 181 16.76 3.92 6.47
C LEU A 181 16.22 3.97 7.90
N ASP A 182 16.36 5.10 8.60
CA ASP A 182 15.76 5.29 9.93
C ASP A 182 14.23 5.17 9.86
N TYR A 183 13.59 5.81 8.88
CA TYR A 183 12.14 5.67 8.65
C TYR A 183 11.74 4.26 8.24
N TYR A 184 12.50 3.62 7.37
CA TYR A 184 12.26 2.24 6.97
C TYR A 184 12.24 1.31 8.20
N ASN A 185 13.23 1.44 9.09
CA ASN A 185 13.32 0.65 10.32
C ASN A 185 12.21 1.03 11.33
N ALA A 186 11.89 2.32 11.47
CA ALA A 186 10.80 2.77 12.33
C ALA A 186 9.45 2.20 11.86
N TYR A 187 9.19 2.17 10.54
CA TYR A 187 7.97 1.58 9.99
C TYR A 187 7.91 0.08 10.21
N SER A 188 9.03 -0.63 10.02
CA SER A 188 9.12 -2.05 10.35
C SER A 188 8.74 -2.30 11.80
N ASN A 189 9.33 -1.55 12.75
CA ASN A 189 9.01 -1.66 14.17
C ASN A 189 7.52 -1.36 14.48
N ILE A 190 6.94 -0.34 13.81
CA ILE A 190 5.52 0.01 13.98
C ILE A 190 4.63 -1.15 13.54
N PHE A 191 4.87 -1.72 12.36
CA PHE A 191 4.03 -2.80 11.83
C PHE A 191 4.23 -4.12 12.57
N ASP A 192 5.45 -4.39 13.07
CA ASP A 192 5.72 -5.54 13.95
C ASP A 192 4.96 -5.43 15.27
N ARG A 193 4.90 -4.23 15.88
CA ARG A 193 4.11 -3.95 17.08
C ARG A 193 2.60 -4.11 16.84
N PHE A 194 2.14 -3.93 15.60
CA PHE A 194 0.77 -4.20 15.20
C PHE A 194 0.51 -5.68 14.84
N GLU A 195 1.52 -6.53 14.99
CA GLU A 195 1.50 -7.96 14.61
C GLU A 195 1.12 -8.16 13.12
N LEU A 196 1.39 -7.19 12.25
CA LEU A 196 1.11 -7.31 10.82
C LEU A 196 2.14 -8.20 10.13
N LYS A 197 1.65 -9.09 9.28
CA LYS A 197 2.48 -9.78 8.27
C LYS A 197 2.53 -8.89 7.04
N TYR A 198 3.72 -8.40 6.72
CA TYR A 198 3.92 -7.47 5.61
C TYR A 198 5.19 -7.79 4.82
N ARG A 199 5.32 -7.17 3.66
CA ARG A 199 6.57 -7.09 2.89
C ARG A 199 6.85 -5.62 2.58
N ALA A 200 8.10 -5.21 2.72
CA ALA A 200 8.56 -3.95 2.18
C ALA A 200 9.00 -4.20 0.73
N VAL A 201 8.33 -3.56 -0.22
CA VAL A 201 8.50 -3.82 -1.64
C VAL A 201 9.07 -2.61 -2.36
N LYS A 202 9.97 -2.82 -3.31
CA LYS A 202 10.36 -1.78 -4.26
C LYS A 202 9.15 -1.39 -5.08
N ALA A 203 8.92 -0.10 -5.26
CA ALA A 203 7.76 0.42 -5.95
C ALA A 203 8.11 1.58 -6.90
N ASP A 204 7.14 2.02 -7.67
CA ASP A 204 7.22 3.27 -8.43
C ASP A 204 6.81 4.45 -7.56
N SER A 205 7.43 5.60 -7.75
CA SER A 205 7.15 6.80 -6.95
C SER A 205 5.88 7.57 -7.39
N GLY A 206 5.32 7.23 -8.54
CA GLY A 206 4.08 7.80 -9.06
C GLY A 206 4.07 9.33 -9.09
N ASN A 207 2.91 9.92 -8.77
CA ASN A 207 2.69 11.38 -8.74
C ASN A 207 3.44 12.11 -7.61
N ILE A 208 3.98 11.40 -6.62
CA ILE A 208 4.83 11.98 -5.57
C ILE A 208 6.19 12.34 -6.14
N GLY A 209 6.74 11.48 -7.01
CA GLY A 209 8.07 11.66 -7.61
C GLY A 209 9.19 11.15 -6.70
N GLY A 210 10.43 11.30 -7.19
CA GLY A 210 11.61 10.79 -6.50
C GLY A 210 12.28 9.63 -7.24
N SER A 211 13.42 9.19 -6.73
CA SER A 211 14.26 8.18 -7.41
C SER A 211 14.22 6.79 -6.76
N TYR A 212 13.77 6.72 -5.51
CA TYR A 212 13.79 5.46 -4.74
C TYR A 212 12.67 5.43 -3.71
N THR A 213 11.93 4.33 -3.66
CA THR A 213 10.80 4.16 -2.73
C THR A 213 10.58 2.70 -2.36
N HIS A 214 10.12 2.49 -1.11
CA HIS A 214 9.56 1.22 -0.66
C HIS A 214 8.16 1.43 -0.11
N GLU A 215 7.26 0.53 -0.50
CA GLU A 215 5.93 0.37 0.08
C GLU A 215 5.94 -0.75 1.11
N PHE A 216 5.24 -0.54 2.22
CA PHE A 216 4.97 -1.59 3.21
C PHE A 216 3.59 -2.16 2.90
N GLN A 217 3.57 -3.39 2.39
CA GLN A 217 2.39 -4.08 1.91
C GLN A 217 1.96 -5.14 2.93
N ALA A 218 0.87 -4.89 3.67
CA ALA A 218 0.26 -5.89 4.55
C ALA A 218 -0.41 -6.98 3.70
N LEU A 219 -0.04 -8.25 3.93
CA LEU A 219 -0.51 -9.37 3.12
C LEU A 219 -1.98 -9.68 3.42
N ALA A 220 -2.86 -9.55 2.45
CA ALA A 220 -4.30 -9.83 2.57
C ALA A 220 -4.93 -10.08 1.20
N GLU A 221 -5.80 -11.10 1.10
CA GLU A 221 -6.48 -11.47 -0.14
C GLU A 221 -7.29 -10.33 -0.78
N ILE A 222 -7.82 -9.43 0.05
CA ILE A 222 -8.57 -8.24 -0.38
C ILE A 222 -7.67 -7.11 -0.90
N GLY A 223 -6.35 -7.25 -0.79
CA GLY A 223 -5.37 -6.25 -1.22
C GLY A 223 -5.51 -5.90 -2.69
N GLU A 224 -5.34 -4.62 -3.03
CA GLU A 224 -5.44 -4.14 -4.40
C GLU A 224 -4.15 -4.40 -5.18
N ASP A 225 -3.00 -4.34 -4.53
CA ASP A 225 -1.70 -4.52 -5.16
C ASP A 225 -1.33 -6.01 -5.29
N THR A 226 -0.59 -6.33 -6.33
CA THR A 226 0.04 -7.63 -6.49
C THR A 226 1.54 -7.51 -6.22
N ILE A 227 2.03 -8.36 -5.32
CA ILE A 227 3.42 -8.38 -4.89
C ILE A 227 4.08 -9.64 -5.46
N ALA A 228 5.20 -9.44 -6.16
CA ALA A 228 6.12 -10.52 -6.54
C ALA A 228 7.16 -10.69 -5.44
N TYR A 229 7.26 -11.88 -4.84
CA TYR A 229 8.17 -12.15 -3.74
C TYR A 229 8.75 -13.57 -3.83
N THR A 230 9.79 -13.85 -3.05
CA THR A 230 10.31 -15.21 -2.86
C THR A 230 10.22 -15.60 -1.37
N GLU A 231 10.16 -16.92 -1.10
CA GLU A 231 10.19 -17.44 0.28
C GLU A 231 11.63 -17.64 0.79
N GLU A 232 12.60 -17.66 -0.12
CA GLU A 232 14.00 -17.95 0.17
C GLU A 232 14.79 -16.72 0.63
N SER A 233 14.23 -15.49 0.48
CA SER A 233 14.83 -14.23 0.95
C SER A 233 13.77 -13.20 1.31
N ASP A 234 14.22 -12.00 1.68
CA ASP A 234 13.35 -10.84 1.90
C ASP A 234 12.99 -10.09 0.60
N TYR A 235 13.40 -10.61 -0.57
CA TYR A 235 13.06 -9.98 -1.84
C TYR A 235 11.55 -9.86 -2.03
N ALA A 236 11.10 -8.65 -2.29
CA ALA A 236 9.74 -8.35 -2.72
C ALA A 236 9.73 -7.08 -3.58
N ALA A 237 8.86 -7.05 -4.59
CA ALA A 237 8.64 -5.90 -5.45
C ALA A 237 7.17 -5.83 -5.87
N ASN A 238 6.66 -4.63 -6.13
CA ASN A 238 5.37 -4.50 -6.82
C ASN A 238 5.50 -5.11 -8.22
N ILE A 239 4.47 -5.83 -8.68
CA ILE A 239 4.48 -6.52 -9.97
C ILE A 239 4.81 -5.57 -11.14
N GLU A 240 4.47 -4.29 -11.00
CA GLU A 240 4.72 -3.26 -12.00
C GLU A 240 6.20 -2.89 -12.12
N THR A 241 7.00 -3.12 -11.06
CA THR A 241 8.43 -2.76 -11.02
C THR A 241 9.36 -3.95 -10.88
N ALA A 242 8.82 -5.14 -10.63
CA ALA A 242 9.59 -6.36 -10.43
C ALA A 242 10.44 -6.69 -11.66
N ALA A 243 11.76 -6.74 -11.49
CA ALA A 243 12.69 -7.01 -12.58
C ALA A 243 12.65 -8.47 -13.02
N VAL A 244 12.76 -8.68 -14.33
CA VAL A 244 12.94 -10.01 -14.92
C VAL A 244 14.39 -10.19 -15.33
N VAL A 245 15.07 -11.09 -14.64
CA VAL A 245 16.50 -11.34 -14.86
C VAL A 245 16.74 -12.28 -16.04
N GLU A 246 17.91 -12.14 -16.69
CA GLU A 246 18.26 -12.94 -17.87
C GLU A 246 18.36 -14.44 -17.58
N GLN A 247 18.57 -14.84 -16.31
CA GLN A 247 18.56 -16.24 -15.88
C GLN A 247 17.22 -16.95 -16.10
N ASN A 248 16.15 -16.20 -16.34
CA ASN A 248 14.83 -16.73 -16.74
C ASN A 248 14.81 -17.23 -18.19
N TYR A 249 15.86 -16.93 -18.97
CA TYR A 249 15.93 -17.27 -20.38
C TYR A 249 17.03 -18.28 -20.63
N THR A 250 16.67 -19.37 -21.29
CA THR A 250 17.62 -20.43 -21.65
C THR A 250 17.64 -20.64 -23.15
N MET A 251 18.83 -20.78 -23.70
CA MET A 251 18.97 -21.29 -25.06
C MET A 251 18.55 -22.76 -25.12
N PRO A 252 17.75 -23.15 -26.14
CA PRO A 252 17.43 -24.56 -26.35
C PRO A 252 18.72 -25.39 -26.55
N SER A 253 18.89 -26.45 -25.78
CA SER A 253 20.01 -27.36 -25.96
C SER A 253 19.87 -28.13 -27.29
N GLY A 254 20.98 -28.27 -28.04
CA GLY A 254 20.97 -28.96 -29.33
C GLY A 254 20.28 -28.20 -30.45
N PHE A 255 20.20 -26.90 -30.33
CA PHE A 255 19.59 -26.03 -31.33
C PHE A 255 20.42 -26.03 -32.65
N GLU A 256 19.71 -26.26 -33.78
CA GLU A 256 20.26 -26.12 -35.13
C GLU A 256 19.56 -24.93 -35.81
N LYS A 257 20.34 -23.92 -36.18
CA LYS A 257 19.82 -22.71 -36.85
C LYS A 257 19.29 -23.10 -38.24
N LYS A 258 18.01 -22.78 -38.51
CA LYS A 258 17.38 -22.97 -39.81
C LYS A 258 17.39 -21.65 -40.58
N GLU A 259 17.31 -21.73 -41.90
CA GLU A 259 17.16 -20.55 -42.77
C GLU A 259 15.74 -19.98 -42.66
N ARG A 260 15.65 -18.65 -42.61
CA ARG A 260 14.39 -17.95 -42.59
C ARG A 260 13.59 -18.22 -43.88
N GLU A 261 12.31 -18.47 -43.70
CA GLU A 261 11.35 -18.78 -44.76
C GLU A 261 10.13 -17.86 -44.66
N LEU A 262 9.62 -17.37 -45.79
CA LEU A 262 8.34 -16.65 -45.85
C LEU A 262 7.21 -17.63 -46.05
N LEU A 263 6.27 -17.65 -45.10
CA LEU A 263 5.10 -18.53 -45.09
C LEU A 263 3.82 -17.75 -45.36
N GLU A 264 2.97 -18.25 -46.25
CA GLU A 264 1.63 -17.72 -46.43
C GLU A 264 0.72 -18.19 -45.27
N THR A 265 0.11 -17.23 -44.58
CA THR A 265 -0.68 -17.46 -43.36
C THR A 265 -2.02 -16.70 -43.46
N PRO A 266 -2.91 -17.12 -44.39
CA PRO A 266 -4.17 -16.43 -44.59
C PRO A 266 -5.01 -16.45 -43.32
N ASP A 267 -5.57 -15.28 -42.97
CA ASP A 267 -6.48 -15.09 -41.84
C ASP A 267 -5.92 -15.41 -40.45
N GLN A 268 -4.60 -15.65 -40.32
CA GLN A 268 -3.93 -15.83 -39.02
C GLN A 268 -3.45 -14.48 -38.51
N GLN A 269 -4.09 -13.97 -37.43
CA GLN A 269 -3.78 -12.66 -36.86
C GLN A 269 -3.45 -12.71 -35.36
N THR A 270 -4.00 -13.67 -34.62
CA THR A 270 -3.69 -13.83 -33.21
C THR A 270 -2.41 -14.62 -33.03
N ILE A 271 -1.70 -14.39 -31.91
CA ILE A 271 -0.44 -15.08 -31.64
C ILE A 271 -0.62 -16.58 -31.50
N ASP A 272 -1.75 -17.02 -30.95
CA ASP A 272 -2.09 -18.45 -30.79
C ASP A 272 -2.35 -19.11 -32.14
N ASP A 273 -3.09 -18.46 -33.04
CA ASP A 273 -3.34 -18.96 -34.40
C ASP A 273 -2.05 -19.07 -35.19
N ILE A 274 -1.18 -18.05 -35.10
CA ILE A 274 0.12 -18.01 -35.78
C ILE A 274 1.02 -19.12 -35.23
N ALA A 275 1.11 -19.30 -33.92
CA ALA A 275 1.92 -20.32 -33.28
C ALA A 275 1.47 -21.74 -33.72
N ALA A 276 0.16 -21.99 -33.70
CA ALA A 276 -0.42 -23.25 -34.13
C ALA A 276 -0.19 -23.51 -35.63
N TYR A 277 -0.44 -22.51 -36.48
CA TYR A 277 -0.26 -22.64 -37.94
C TYR A 277 1.21 -22.85 -38.34
N CYS A 278 2.13 -22.13 -37.69
CA CYS A 278 3.58 -22.28 -37.92
C CYS A 278 4.19 -23.49 -37.24
N GLY A 279 3.46 -24.22 -36.41
CA GLY A 279 3.93 -25.39 -35.66
C GLY A 279 5.02 -25.06 -34.63
N VAL A 280 4.93 -23.87 -33.98
CA VAL A 280 5.81 -23.44 -32.91
C VAL A 280 5.04 -23.28 -31.61
N GLU A 281 5.73 -23.33 -30.47
CA GLU A 281 5.14 -22.96 -29.18
C GLU A 281 4.84 -21.44 -29.14
N VAL A 282 3.83 -21.01 -28.37
CA VAL A 282 3.43 -19.59 -28.28
C VAL A 282 4.59 -18.69 -27.84
N ASN A 283 5.45 -19.17 -26.92
CA ASN A 283 6.65 -18.47 -26.48
C ASN A 283 7.73 -18.33 -27.59
N ARG A 284 7.57 -19.04 -28.70
CA ARG A 284 8.43 -18.97 -29.91
C ARG A 284 7.73 -18.29 -31.09
N ALA A 285 6.54 -17.76 -30.92
CA ALA A 285 5.93 -16.82 -31.84
C ALA A 285 6.24 -15.40 -31.35
N MET A 286 6.91 -14.58 -32.16
CA MET A 286 7.22 -13.21 -31.80
C MET A 286 5.99 -12.33 -31.94
N LYS A 287 5.65 -11.62 -30.89
CA LYS A 287 4.65 -10.56 -30.87
C LYS A 287 5.31 -9.21 -31.11
N ALA A 288 4.76 -8.42 -32.01
CA ALA A 288 5.19 -7.07 -32.29
C ALA A 288 4.06 -6.10 -31.90
N LEU A 289 4.36 -5.15 -30.99
CA LEU A 289 3.42 -4.13 -30.52
C LEU A 289 3.84 -2.78 -31.07
N ALA A 290 2.94 -2.10 -31.76
CA ALA A 290 3.16 -0.73 -32.23
C ALA A 290 2.68 0.25 -31.16
N LEU A 291 3.59 1.03 -30.60
CA LEU A 291 3.32 2.00 -29.54
C LEU A 291 3.64 3.41 -30.02
N LYS A 292 2.94 4.37 -29.44
CA LYS A 292 3.22 5.79 -29.54
C LYS A 292 3.47 6.34 -28.14
N ALA A 293 4.61 6.99 -27.96
CA ALA A 293 5.02 7.54 -26.67
C ALA A 293 5.68 8.91 -26.88
N ASP A 294 5.18 9.94 -26.20
CA ASP A 294 5.62 11.34 -26.34
C ASP A 294 5.75 11.79 -27.81
N GLY A 295 4.86 11.29 -28.69
CA GLY A 295 4.84 11.63 -30.11
C GLY A 295 5.82 10.84 -31.01
N GLU A 296 6.63 9.94 -30.46
CA GLU A 296 7.49 9.01 -31.20
C GLU A 296 6.84 7.62 -31.33
N PHE A 297 7.16 6.91 -32.42
CA PHE A 297 6.66 5.55 -32.65
C PHE A 297 7.71 4.50 -32.30
N TYR A 298 7.24 3.43 -31.67
CA TYR A 298 8.03 2.27 -31.24
C TYR A 298 7.41 0.98 -31.75
N LEU A 299 8.25 0.07 -32.26
CA LEU A 299 7.89 -1.33 -32.45
C LEU A 299 8.54 -2.14 -31.33
N VAL A 300 7.73 -2.65 -30.41
CA VAL A 300 8.20 -3.48 -29.29
C VAL A 300 8.09 -4.95 -29.65
N LEU A 301 9.20 -5.65 -29.61
CA LEU A 301 9.30 -7.08 -29.93
C LEU A 301 9.35 -7.91 -28.64
N MET A 302 8.45 -8.89 -28.51
CA MET A 302 8.30 -9.73 -27.31
C MET A 302 7.99 -11.17 -27.68
N ARG A 303 8.14 -12.09 -26.72
CA ARG A 303 7.59 -13.46 -26.87
C ARG A 303 6.06 -13.40 -26.91
N GLY A 304 5.44 -14.30 -27.59
CA GLY A 304 4.00 -14.32 -27.81
C GLY A 304 3.16 -14.35 -26.54
N ASN A 305 3.58 -15.12 -25.54
CA ASN A 305 2.89 -15.23 -24.25
C ASN A 305 3.19 -14.09 -23.27
N ASP A 306 4.24 -13.28 -23.49
CA ASP A 306 4.63 -12.21 -22.56
C ASP A 306 3.65 -11.03 -22.65
N GLN A 307 3.45 -10.34 -21.53
CA GLN A 307 2.70 -9.09 -21.46
C GLN A 307 3.66 -7.91 -21.30
N LEU A 308 3.42 -6.84 -22.06
CA LEU A 308 4.17 -5.59 -21.91
C LEU A 308 3.86 -4.96 -20.54
N ASN A 309 4.90 -4.43 -19.91
CA ASN A 309 4.80 -3.58 -18.73
C ASN A 309 5.04 -2.13 -19.16
N ASP A 310 3.99 -1.32 -19.17
CA ASP A 310 4.04 0.07 -19.62
C ASP A 310 4.98 0.92 -18.76
N ILE A 311 5.06 0.66 -17.46
CA ILE A 311 5.95 1.38 -16.53
C ILE A 311 7.42 1.09 -16.87
N LYS A 312 7.77 -0.18 -17.10
CA LYS A 312 9.12 -0.55 -17.54
C LYS A 312 9.46 0.05 -18.91
N PHE A 313 8.49 0.03 -19.82
CA PHE A 313 8.67 0.64 -21.15
C PHE A 313 8.95 2.15 -21.04
N MET A 314 8.10 2.90 -20.34
CA MET A 314 8.29 4.35 -20.16
C MET A 314 9.63 4.66 -19.48
N LYS A 315 10.00 3.91 -18.46
CA LYS A 315 11.28 4.06 -17.77
C LYS A 315 12.48 3.78 -18.69
N ALA A 316 12.41 2.74 -19.51
CA ALA A 316 13.47 2.35 -20.44
C ALA A 316 13.65 3.34 -21.58
N THR A 317 12.57 3.94 -22.07
CA THR A 317 12.57 4.91 -23.18
C THR A 317 12.70 6.36 -22.72
N GLY A 318 12.49 6.65 -21.42
CA GLY A 318 12.48 8.00 -20.86
C GLY A 318 11.23 8.80 -21.25
N THR A 319 10.14 8.11 -21.59
CA THR A 319 8.87 8.75 -22.00
C THR A 319 7.92 8.89 -20.80
N SER A 320 6.97 9.81 -20.90
CA SER A 320 6.01 10.12 -19.82
C SER A 320 4.62 9.52 -20.04
N GLU A 321 4.30 9.15 -21.28
CA GLU A 321 3.04 8.51 -21.65
C GLU A 321 3.26 7.48 -22.75
N VAL A 322 2.38 6.49 -22.82
CA VAL A 322 2.39 5.45 -23.83
C VAL A 322 0.96 5.05 -24.20
N GLU A 323 0.71 4.88 -25.48
CA GLU A 323 -0.55 4.36 -26.02
C GLU A 323 -0.29 3.41 -27.20
N MET A 324 -1.25 2.55 -27.49
CA MET A 324 -1.18 1.73 -28.70
C MET A 324 -1.37 2.62 -29.93
N ALA A 325 -0.52 2.45 -30.94
CA ALA A 325 -0.70 3.10 -32.22
C ALA A 325 -1.99 2.60 -32.90
N THR A 326 -2.71 3.49 -33.55
CA THR A 326 -3.92 3.15 -34.32
C THR A 326 -3.57 2.37 -35.58
N GLU A 327 -4.54 1.61 -36.13
CA GLU A 327 -4.36 0.88 -37.40
C GLU A 327 -3.92 1.82 -38.54
N GLN A 328 -4.47 3.03 -38.60
CA GLN A 328 -4.10 4.04 -39.57
C GLN A 328 -2.64 4.50 -39.42
N GLU A 329 -2.19 4.77 -38.19
CA GLU A 329 -0.81 5.14 -37.93
C GLU A 329 0.16 4.00 -38.27
N ILE A 330 -0.21 2.75 -37.99
CA ILE A 330 0.59 1.56 -38.34
C ILE A 330 0.75 1.47 -39.86
N GLU A 331 -0.33 1.67 -40.61
CA GLU A 331 -0.30 1.60 -42.08
C GLU A 331 0.46 2.81 -42.71
N GLU A 332 0.11 4.04 -42.30
CA GLU A 332 0.64 5.27 -42.91
C GLU A 332 2.06 5.58 -42.45
N VAL A 333 2.39 5.39 -41.18
CA VAL A 333 3.69 5.77 -40.60
C VAL A 333 4.67 4.61 -40.64
N MET A 334 4.28 3.43 -40.16
CA MET A 334 5.18 2.28 -40.04
C MET A 334 5.24 1.43 -41.31
N GLY A 335 4.27 1.54 -42.21
CA GLY A 335 4.18 0.75 -43.44
C GLY A 335 3.90 -0.73 -43.21
N SER A 336 3.11 -1.04 -42.19
CA SER A 336 2.73 -2.42 -41.80
C SER A 336 1.23 -2.57 -41.61
N VAL A 337 0.79 -3.76 -41.27
CA VAL A 337 -0.61 -4.10 -41.05
C VAL A 337 -0.74 -4.84 -39.71
N VAL A 338 -1.77 -4.48 -38.93
CA VAL A 338 -2.08 -5.13 -37.65
C VAL A 338 -2.22 -6.65 -37.83
N GLY A 339 -1.63 -7.42 -36.92
CA GLY A 339 -1.57 -8.88 -36.98
C GLY A 339 -0.46 -9.47 -37.84
N TYR A 340 0.24 -8.62 -38.62
CA TYR A 340 1.34 -9.04 -39.53
C TYR A 340 2.63 -8.24 -39.31
N MET A 341 2.70 -7.45 -38.23
CA MET A 341 3.88 -6.64 -37.92
C MET A 341 5.08 -7.48 -37.54
N GLY A 342 6.25 -7.05 -37.98
CA GLY A 342 7.53 -7.68 -37.65
C GLY A 342 8.70 -6.73 -37.88
N PRO A 343 9.93 -7.11 -37.49
CA PRO A 343 11.08 -6.21 -37.52
C PRO A 343 11.67 -5.93 -38.92
N PHE A 344 11.23 -6.66 -39.95
CA PHE A 344 11.82 -6.59 -41.27
C PHE A 344 11.24 -5.45 -42.11
N GLY A 345 12.05 -4.42 -42.43
CA GLY A 345 11.66 -3.34 -43.33
C GLY A 345 10.60 -2.38 -42.75
N ILE A 346 10.34 -2.43 -41.45
CA ILE A 346 9.52 -1.45 -40.75
C ILE A 346 10.15 -0.07 -40.82
N LYS A 347 9.37 1.00 -40.85
CA LYS A 347 9.84 2.35 -41.04
C LYS A 347 9.34 3.30 -39.98
N ASN A 348 10.03 4.42 -39.85
CA ASN A 348 9.63 5.58 -39.05
C ASN A 348 9.26 5.24 -37.57
N CYS A 349 9.91 4.23 -37.00
CA CYS A 349 9.77 3.86 -35.59
C CYS A 349 11.11 3.34 -35.05
N LYS A 350 11.28 3.40 -33.73
CA LYS A 350 12.38 2.75 -33.04
C LYS A 350 11.99 1.29 -32.78
N VAL A 351 12.87 0.35 -33.11
CA VAL A 351 12.64 -1.09 -32.88
C VAL A 351 13.33 -1.48 -31.58
N ILE A 352 12.58 -1.77 -30.55
CA ILE A 352 13.13 -2.22 -29.26
C ILE A 352 12.63 -3.61 -28.92
N GLY A 353 13.45 -4.37 -28.20
CA GLY A 353 13.15 -5.75 -27.85
C GLY A 353 13.15 -6.00 -26.35
N ASP A 354 12.23 -6.84 -25.90
CA ASP A 354 12.40 -7.46 -24.60
C ASP A 354 13.64 -8.34 -24.58
N ASN A 355 14.32 -8.46 -23.44
CA ASN A 355 15.51 -9.28 -23.29
C ASN A 355 15.29 -10.74 -23.71
N ALA A 356 14.08 -11.26 -23.57
CA ALA A 356 13.71 -12.64 -23.93
C ALA A 356 13.96 -12.95 -25.41
N ILE A 357 13.81 -11.97 -26.32
CA ILE A 357 13.95 -12.22 -27.75
C ILE A 357 15.38 -12.54 -28.18
N LYS A 358 16.40 -12.18 -27.38
CA LYS A 358 17.79 -12.60 -27.59
C LYS A 358 17.97 -14.12 -27.57
N TYR A 359 17.02 -14.82 -26.95
CA TYR A 359 17.03 -16.27 -26.73
C TYR A 359 16.00 -17.01 -27.59
N MET A 360 15.31 -16.30 -28.50
CA MET A 360 14.32 -16.88 -29.40
C MET A 360 14.99 -17.34 -30.70
N TYR A 361 15.10 -18.63 -30.91
CA TYR A 361 15.68 -19.21 -32.12
C TYR A 361 14.62 -19.96 -32.92
N ASN A 362 14.74 -19.92 -34.27
CA ASN A 362 13.79 -20.51 -35.21
C ASN A 362 12.34 -20.13 -34.86
N HIS A 363 12.11 -18.88 -34.52
CA HIS A 363 10.81 -18.34 -34.13
C HIS A 363 10.01 -17.87 -35.36
N SER A 364 8.72 -17.61 -35.19
CA SER A 364 7.89 -16.95 -36.18
C SER A 364 7.73 -15.46 -35.84
N CYS A 365 7.56 -14.62 -36.86
CA CYS A 365 7.17 -13.21 -36.70
C CYS A 365 6.43 -12.70 -37.94
N GLY A 366 5.75 -11.56 -37.81
CA GLY A 366 5.09 -10.91 -38.94
C GLY A 366 6.05 -10.50 -40.07
N ALA A 367 5.58 -10.51 -41.30
CA ALA A 367 6.35 -10.12 -42.48
C ALA A 367 6.02 -8.70 -43.00
N ASN A 368 5.30 -7.88 -42.24
CA ASN A 368 4.78 -6.56 -42.59
C ASN A 368 3.92 -6.60 -43.89
N LYS A 369 3.37 -7.75 -44.20
CA LYS A 369 2.53 -8.00 -45.36
C LYS A 369 1.32 -8.83 -44.95
N LYS A 370 0.15 -8.34 -45.27
CA LYS A 370 -1.11 -9.03 -44.97
C LYS A 370 -1.09 -10.48 -45.52
N GLY A 371 -1.42 -11.45 -44.64
CA GLY A 371 -1.46 -12.86 -44.96
C GLY A 371 -0.09 -13.56 -45.00
N TYR A 372 0.97 -12.94 -44.46
CA TYR A 372 2.30 -13.53 -44.48
C TYR A 372 3.04 -13.37 -43.15
N HIS A 373 3.74 -14.44 -42.74
CA HIS A 373 4.69 -14.45 -41.61
C HIS A 373 6.02 -15.06 -42.05
N TYR A 374 7.10 -14.72 -41.34
CA TYR A 374 8.35 -15.44 -41.43
C TYR A 374 8.39 -16.54 -40.36
N ILE A 375 9.00 -17.68 -40.70
CA ILE A 375 9.38 -18.76 -39.81
C ILE A 375 10.90 -18.95 -39.82
N ASN A 376 11.44 -19.68 -38.84
CA ASN A 376 12.86 -19.93 -38.66
C ASN A 376 13.69 -18.63 -38.51
N VAL A 377 13.10 -17.60 -37.96
CA VAL A 377 13.78 -16.34 -37.68
C VAL A 377 14.68 -16.49 -36.46
N ASN A 378 15.84 -15.87 -36.48
CA ASN A 378 16.84 -15.99 -35.42
C ASN A 378 17.37 -14.61 -35.00
N PRO A 379 17.86 -14.45 -33.75
CA PRO A 379 18.60 -13.26 -33.36
C PRO A 379 19.74 -12.97 -34.35
N GLY A 380 19.85 -11.72 -34.80
CA GLY A 380 20.80 -11.28 -35.84
C GLY A 380 20.28 -11.35 -37.27
N ASP A 381 19.10 -11.88 -37.52
CA ASP A 381 18.44 -11.81 -38.82
C ASP A 381 17.72 -10.47 -39.06
N TYR A 382 17.57 -9.66 -38.02
CA TYR A 382 16.94 -8.31 -38.02
C TYR A 382 17.66 -7.39 -37.03
N GLU A 383 17.46 -6.09 -37.20
CA GLU A 383 18.06 -5.06 -36.36
C GLU A 383 17.10 -4.68 -35.22
N VAL A 384 17.66 -4.44 -34.03
CA VAL A 384 16.97 -3.96 -32.83
C VAL A 384 17.82 -2.83 -32.25
N ASP A 385 17.23 -1.66 -32.07
CA ASP A 385 17.94 -0.48 -31.58
C ASP A 385 18.43 -0.64 -30.14
N ALA A 386 17.61 -1.28 -29.30
CA ALA A 386 17.96 -1.57 -27.91
C ALA A 386 17.13 -2.74 -27.33
N TYR A 387 17.70 -3.37 -26.31
CA TYR A 387 17.04 -4.44 -25.54
C TYR A 387 16.87 -4.00 -24.09
N TYR A 388 15.68 -4.24 -23.55
CA TYR A 388 15.31 -3.89 -22.18
C TYR A 388 14.53 -5.03 -21.50
N ASP A 389 14.40 -4.98 -20.18
CA ASP A 389 13.41 -5.75 -19.45
C ASP A 389 12.05 -5.03 -19.60
N LEU A 390 11.18 -5.54 -20.44
CA LEU A 390 9.89 -4.91 -20.79
C LEU A 390 8.67 -5.73 -20.39
N ARG A 391 8.84 -7.04 -20.11
CA ARG A 391 7.71 -7.89 -19.80
C ARG A 391 7.30 -7.81 -18.33
N MET A 392 6.05 -8.12 -18.06
CA MET A 392 5.60 -8.43 -16.70
C MET A 392 6.33 -9.66 -16.18
N ILE A 393 6.62 -9.65 -14.87
CA ILE A 393 7.14 -10.83 -14.18
C ILE A 393 6.03 -11.88 -14.04
N GLU A 394 6.39 -13.16 -14.09
CA GLU A 394 5.46 -14.30 -13.98
C GLU A 394 5.77 -15.15 -12.75
N GLU A 395 4.77 -15.87 -12.26
CA GLU A 395 4.97 -16.85 -11.18
C GLU A 395 5.91 -17.95 -11.63
N GLY A 396 6.90 -18.24 -10.81
CA GLY A 396 7.96 -19.22 -11.13
C GLY A 396 9.20 -18.64 -11.80
N ASP A 397 9.21 -17.38 -12.21
CA ASP A 397 10.42 -16.67 -12.60
C ASP A 397 11.45 -16.64 -11.46
N ILE A 398 12.72 -16.54 -11.80
CA ILE A 398 13.79 -16.35 -10.83
C ILE A 398 13.78 -14.92 -10.32
N ALA A 399 13.82 -14.73 -9.01
CA ALA A 399 13.86 -13.43 -8.38
C ALA A 399 15.11 -12.62 -8.77
N GLU A 400 15.04 -11.28 -8.70
CA GLU A 400 16.12 -10.36 -9.05
C GLU A 400 17.40 -10.62 -8.27
N ASP A 401 17.28 -11.02 -7.00
CA ASP A 401 18.40 -11.37 -6.10
C ASP A 401 18.92 -12.80 -6.28
N LEU A 402 18.34 -13.56 -7.22
CA LEU A 402 18.66 -14.95 -7.54
C LEU A 402 18.42 -15.95 -6.38
N SER A 403 17.68 -15.55 -5.35
CA SER A 403 17.46 -16.36 -4.15
C SER A 403 16.51 -17.53 -4.37
N GLY A 404 15.51 -17.36 -5.23
CA GLY A 404 14.48 -18.36 -5.43
C GLY A 404 13.51 -18.02 -6.55
N LYS A 405 12.38 -18.71 -6.56
CA LYS A 405 11.30 -18.50 -7.53
C LYS A 405 10.26 -17.51 -7.02
N ILE A 406 9.76 -16.70 -7.93
CA ILE A 406 8.69 -15.72 -7.66
C ILE A 406 7.38 -16.45 -7.36
N LYS A 407 6.72 -15.97 -6.31
CA LYS A 407 5.33 -16.19 -5.97
C LYS A 407 4.60 -14.85 -5.92
N PHE A 408 3.29 -14.88 -6.08
CA PHE A 408 2.46 -13.69 -5.95
C PHE A 408 1.65 -13.71 -4.66
N ALA A 409 1.46 -12.53 -4.09
CA ALA A 409 0.52 -12.28 -3.01
C ALA A 409 -0.22 -10.98 -3.27
N LYS A 410 -1.40 -10.84 -2.63
CA LYS A 410 -2.11 -9.57 -2.58
C LYS A 410 -1.69 -8.79 -1.34
N GLY A 411 -1.55 -7.47 -1.50
CA GLY A 411 -1.12 -6.56 -0.46
C GLY A 411 -2.01 -5.33 -0.31
N ILE A 412 -2.06 -4.83 0.91
CA ILE A 412 -2.63 -3.54 1.28
C ILE A 412 -1.46 -2.62 1.60
N GLU A 413 -1.23 -1.57 0.83
CA GLU A 413 -0.23 -0.56 1.12
C GLU A 413 -0.59 0.18 2.41
N VAL A 414 0.16 -0.05 3.50
CA VAL A 414 -0.07 0.56 4.81
C VAL A 414 0.86 1.73 5.10
N GLY A 415 1.98 1.81 4.39
CA GLY A 415 2.95 2.90 4.49
C GLY A 415 3.91 2.90 3.32
N GLN A 416 4.53 4.05 3.07
CA GLN A 416 5.51 4.22 2.00
C GLN A 416 6.58 5.23 2.40
N VAL A 417 7.81 4.99 2.00
CA VAL A 417 8.99 5.84 2.23
C VAL A 417 9.63 6.21 0.91
N PHE A 418 9.99 7.51 0.72
CA PHE A 418 10.48 8.07 -0.54
C PHE A 418 11.76 8.86 -0.37
N GLU A 419 12.66 8.74 -1.33
CA GLU A 419 13.71 9.73 -1.61
C GLU A 419 13.25 10.65 -2.73
N LEU A 420 12.84 11.88 -2.39
CA LEU A 420 12.34 12.87 -3.34
C LEU A 420 13.46 13.61 -4.10
N GLY A 421 14.67 13.61 -3.55
CA GLY A 421 15.76 14.43 -4.08
C GLY A 421 15.47 15.93 -3.92
N LYS A 422 15.82 16.74 -4.93
CA LYS A 422 15.65 18.20 -4.91
C LYS A 422 14.41 18.70 -5.63
N GLY A 423 13.60 17.84 -6.23
CA GLY A 423 12.51 18.25 -7.12
C GLY A 423 11.59 19.33 -6.56
N TYR A 424 11.12 19.16 -5.32
CA TYR A 424 10.25 20.16 -4.67
C TYR A 424 11.00 21.41 -4.25
N SER A 425 12.18 21.27 -3.66
CA SER A 425 12.97 22.42 -3.18
C SER A 425 13.43 23.32 -4.34
N GLU A 426 13.73 22.76 -5.51
CA GLU A 426 14.06 23.49 -6.72
C GLU A 426 12.82 24.16 -7.32
N ALA A 427 11.72 23.42 -7.51
CA ALA A 427 10.49 23.94 -8.08
C ALA A 427 9.91 25.11 -7.27
N MET A 428 9.97 25.03 -5.93
CA MET A 428 9.46 26.03 -5.01
C MET A 428 10.53 27.02 -4.54
N ASN A 429 11.74 26.94 -5.11
CA ASN A 429 12.89 27.81 -4.82
C ASN A 429 13.19 28.01 -3.33
N ILE A 430 13.10 26.95 -2.53
CA ILE A 430 13.50 26.97 -1.13
C ILE A 430 14.97 26.58 -0.97
N THR A 431 15.73 27.37 -0.20
CA THR A 431 17.19 27.21 -0.07
C THR A 431 17.69 27.42 1.36
N TYR A 432 18.88 26.86 1.64
CA TYR A 432 19.67 27.11 2.83
C TYR A 432 21.08 27.59 2.41
N LEU A 433 21.81 28.18 3.33
CA LEU A 433 23.23 28.54 3.14
C LEU A 433 24.14 27.42 3.62
N ASP A 434 25.03 26.97 2.74
CA ASP A 434 26.09 26.00 3.06
C ASP A 434 27.20 26.61 3.93
N ALA A 435 28.24 25.82 4.26
CA ALA A 435 29.38 26.25 5.05
C ALA A 435 30.17 27.40 4.41
N ASN A 436 30.05 27.59 3.10
CA ASN A 436 30.72 28.67 2.34
C ASN A 436 29.79 29.87 2.10
N GLY A 437 28.61 29.89 2.69
CA GLY A 437 27.59 30.95 2.49
C GLY A 437 26.91 30.95 1.12
N ARG A 438 26.92 29.82 0.40
CA ARG A 438 26.24 29.66 -0.88
C ARG A 438 24.86 29.09 -0.67
N ALA A 439 23.87 29.59 -1.43
CA ALA A 439 22.52 29.07 -1.42
C ALA A 439 22.47 27.72 -2.15
N ASN A 440 21.87 26.73 -1.51
CA ASN A 440 21.65 25.38 -2.03
C ASN A 440 20.21 24.92 -1.77
N HIS A 441 19.66 24.13 -2.68
CA HIS A 441 18.36 23.47 -2.51
C HIS A 441 18.52 22.21 -1.66
N PHE A 442 17.48 21.92 -0.84
CA PHE A 442 17.44 20.76 0.04
C PHE A 442 17.25 19.46 -0.75
N TYR A 443 17.94 18.41 -0.33
CA TYR A 443 17.47 17.05 -0.60
C TYR A 443 16.35 16.72 0.38
N MET A 444 15.24 16.15 -0.13
CA MET A 444 14.03 15.90 0.66
C MET A 444 13.65 14.43 0.63
N GLY A 445 13.09 13.96 1.74
CA GLY A 445 12.39 12.68 1.86
C GLY A 445 10.94 12.88 2.27
N CYS A 446 10.09 11.91 1.92
CA CYS A 446 8.67 11.87 2.30
C CYS A 446 8.32 10.48 2.83
N TYR A 447 7.51 10.42 3.90
CA TYR A 447 7.27 9.18 4.65
C TYR A 447 5.83 9.11 5.13
N GLY A 448 4.99 8.25 4.51
CA GLY A 448 3.55 8.16 4.77
C GLY A 448 3.13 6.87 5.47
N ILE A 449 2.17 6.96 6.40
CA ILE A 449 1.40 5.81 6.94
C ILE A 449 -0.08 6.16 6.88
N GLY A 450 -0.88 5.30 6.26
CA GLY A 450 -2.34 5.41 6.24
C GLY A 450 -2.95 4.91 7.54
N VAL A 451 -3.06 5.77 8.57
CA VAL A 451 -3.55 5.40 9.92
C VAL A 451 -4.90 4.71 9.88
N SER A 452 -5.85 5.27 9.12
CA SER A 452 -7.18 4.65 8.96
C SER A 452 -7.11 3.30 8.23
N ARG A 453 -6.24 3.18 7.23
CA ARG A 453 -6.03 1.97 6.43
C ARG A 453 -5.41 0.86 7.27
N VAL A 454 -4.48 1.19 8.17
CA VAL A 454 -3.85 0.26 9.11
C VAL A 454 -4.89 -0.45 9.97
N ILE A 455 -5.96 0.24 10.43
CA ILE A 455 -7.04 -0.39 11.19
C ILE A 455 -7.65 -1.55 10.39
N SER A 456 -7.98 -1.31 9.11
CA SER A 456 -8.55 -2.34 8.25
C SER A 456 -7.55 -3.47 7.97
N ALA A 457 -6.28 -3.15 7.72
CA ALA A 457 -5.24 -4.16 7.48
C ALA A 457 -5.06 -5.09 8.71
N ILE A 458 -5.08 -4.53 9.92
CA ILE A 458 -5.05 -5.32 11.16
C ILE A 458 -6.25 -6.27 11.20
N ILE A 459 -7.46 -5.77 10.96
CA ILE A 459 -8.67 -6.59 11.02
C ILE A 459 -8.68 -7.67 9.93
N GLU A 460 -8.21 -7.38 8.71
CA GLU A 460 -8.12 -8.39 7.64
C GLU A 460 -7.22 -9.59 8.04
N GLN A 461 -6.19 -9.37 8.84
CA GLN A 461 -5.29 -10.43 9.31
C GLN A 461 -5.68 -11.02 10.67
N HIS A 462 -6.40 -10.25 11.49
CA HIS A 462 -6.71 -10.60 12.89
C HIS A 462 -8.21 -10.62 13.13
N ASN A 463 -8.86 -11.66 12.65
CA ASN A 463 -10.28 -11.91 12.84
C ASN A 463 -10.59 -13.41 12.88
N ASP A 464 -11.78 -13.75 13.35
CA ASP A 464 -12.39 -15.06 13.23
C ASP A 464 -13.91 -14.94 12.99
N GLU A 465 -14.61 -16.06 12.94
CA GLU A 465 -16.07 -16.09 12.74
C GLU A 465 -16.87 -15.30 13.80
N LYS A 466 -16.28 -15.06 14.98
CA LYS A 466 -16.91 -14.35 16.10
C LYS A 466 -16.70 -12.85 16.04
N GLY A 467 -15.60 -12.38 15.45
CA GLY A 467 -15.29 -10.96 15.35
C GLY A 467 -13.81 -10.63 15.26
N ILE A 468 -13.46 -9.44 15.72
CA ILE A 468 -12.10 -8.90 15.66
C ILE A 468 -11.21 -9.57 16.73
N ILE A 469 -9.90 -9.65 16.45
CA ILE A 469 -8.86 -10.09 17.38
C ILE A 469 -7.79 -8.99 17.43
N TRP A 470 -7.95 -8.01 18.32
CA TRP A 470 -6.98 -6.91 18.38
C TRP A 470 -5.63 -7.35 18.93
N PRO A 471 -4.50 -6.97 18.28
CA PRO A 471 -3.19 -6.97 18.93
C PRO A 471 -3.19 -6.09 20.18
N LYS A 472 -2.39 -6.46 21.18
CA LYS A 472 -2.38 -5.80 22.50
C LYS A 472 -2.11 -4.29 22.43
N GLU A 473 -1.21 -3.86 21.53
CA GLU A 473 -0.77 -2.47 21.39
C GLU A 473 -1.86 -1.53 20.86
N VAL A 474 -2.80 -2.04 20.06
CA VAL A 474 -3.80 -1.24 19.34
C VAL A 474 -5.22 -1.41 19.84
N ALA A 475 -5.47 -2.42 20.69
CA ALA A 475 -6.78 -2.69 21.23
C ALA A 475 -7.42 -1.46 21.87
N PRO A 476 -8.75 -1.22 21.68
CA PRO A 476 -9.41 -0.03 22.24
C PRO A 476 -9.39 0.00 23.76
N PHE A 477 -9.30 -1.17 24.40
CA PHE A 477 -9.12 -1.38 25.82
C PHE A 477 -8.25 -2.61 26.06
N GLN A 478 -7.61 -2.66 27.23
CA GLN A 478 -6.83 -3.81 27.63
C GLN A 478 -7.70 -4.93 28.17
N VAL A 479 -8.74 -4.60 28.93
CA VAL A 479 -9.62 -5.60 29.55
C VAL A 479 -11.09 -5.31 29.21
N HIS A 480 -11.84 -6.35 28.84
CA HIS A 480 -13.29 -6.32 28.76
C HIS A 480 -13.87 -7.04 29.98
N LEU A 481 -14.38 -6.30 30.95
CA LEU A 481 -15.04 -6.81 32.11
C LEU A 481 -16.54 -6.99 31.84
N VAL A 482 -17.04 -8.21 31.95
CA VAL A 482 -18.43 -8.55 31.65
C VAL A 482 -19.14 -9.00 32.91
N CYS A 483 -20.08 -8.21 33.43
CA CYS A 483 -21.05 -8.66 34.45
C CYS A 483 -22.19 -9.40 33.76
N VAL A 484 -22.28 -10.70 33.94
CA VAL A 484 -23.25 -11.55 33.22
C VAL A 484 -24.69 -11.20 33.54
N ASP A 485 -24.99 -10.95 34.81
CA ASP A 485 -26.34 -10.59 35.26
C ASP A 485 -26.27 -9.48 36.34
N VAL A 486 -26.50 -8.25 35.93
CA VAL A 486 -26.46 -7.07 36.80
C VAL A 486 -27.59 -7.03 37.84
N LYS A 487 -28.59 -7.92 37.75
CA LYS A 487 -29.66 -8.08 38.76
C LYS A 487 -29.24 -8.94 39.94
N LYS A 488 -28.15 -9.70 39.81
CA LYS A 488 -27.56 -10.50 40.87
C LYS A 488 -26.54 -9.67 41.62
N GLN A 489 -26.86 -9.41 42.89
CA GLN A 489 -26.07 -8.49 43.72
C GLN A 489 -24.59 -8.94 43.82
N GLU A 490 -24.35 -10.24 43.98
CA GLU A 490 -23.00 -10.80 44.11
C GLU A 490 -22.15 -10.58 42.83
N GLN A 491 -22.78 -10.73 41.66
CA GLN A 491 -22.08 -10.48 40.38
C GLN A 491 -21.79 -9.00 40.19
N LEU A 492 -22.75 -8.14 40.53
CA LEU A 492 -22.61 -6.70 40.42
C LEU A 492 -21.49 -6.17 41.33
N GLU A 493 -21.55 -6.52 42.64
CA GLU A 493 -20.56 -6.09 43.63
C GLU A 493 -19.14 -6.56 43.27
N LEU A 494 -19.01 -7.81 42.83
CA LEU A 494 -17.73 -8.37 42.40
C LEU A 494 -17.19 -7.65 41.16
N SER A 495 -18.06 -7.38 40.20
CA SER A 495 -17.67 -6.63 38.97
C SER A 495 -17.23 -5.19 39.29
N GLU A 496 -17.95 -4.49 40.17
CA GLU A 496 -17.60 -3.14 40.62
C GLU A 496 -16.24 -3.12 41.33
N LYS A 497 -15.99 -4.11 42.21
CA LYS A 497 -14.71 -4.26 42.89
C LYS A 497 -13.56 -4.46 41.89
N LEU A 498 -13.69 -5.41 40.94
CA LEU A 498 -12.68 -5.69 39.92
C LEU A 498 -12.45 -4.48 38.99
N TYR A 499 -13.53 -3.80 38.63
CA TYR A 499 -13.43 -2.59 37.81
C TYR A 499 -12.59 -1.52 38.51
N ALA A 500 -12.86 -1.24 39.77
CA ALA A 500 -12.10 -0.29 40.57
C ALA A 500 -10.63 -0.72 40.75
N GLU A 501 -10.37 -1.99 41.00
CA GLU A 501 -9.03 -2.55 41.20
C GLU A 501 -8.18 -2.45 39.91
N LEU A 502 -8.72 -2.92 38.78
CA LEU A 502 -8.01 -2.90 37.50
C LEU A 502 -7.74 -1.45 37.02
N THR A 503 -8.72 -0.55 37.15
CA THR A 503 -8.54 0.86 36.76
C THR A 503 -7.57 1.60 37.67
N SER A 504 -7.56 1.28 39.00
CA SER A 504 -6.58 1.84 39.94
C SER A 504 -5.17 1.36 39.67
N ALA A 505 -5.00 0.14 39.15
CA ALA A 505 -3.73 -0.41 38.69
C ALA A 505 -3.26 0.18 37.34
N GLY A 506 -4.05 1.06 36.68
CA GLY A 506 -3.69 1.75 35.46
C GLY A 506 -4.16 1.08 34.16
N TYR A 507 -4.90 -0.03 34.24
CA TYR A 507 -5.44 -0.69 33.05
C TYR A 507 -6.66 0.04 32.49
N THR A 508 -6.76 0.05 31.16
CA THR A 508 -7.96 0.53 30.46
C THR A 508 -9.00 -0.60 30.41
N VAL A 509 -10.18 -0.36 30.95
CA VAL A 509 -11.24 -1.37 31.10
C VAL A 509 -12.53 -0.91 30.44
N LEU A 510 -13.07 -1.70 29.52
CA LEU A 510 -14.46 -1.60 29.10
C LEU A 510 -15.31 -2.49 30.01
N TYR A 511 -16.26 -1.89 30.74
CA TYR A 511 -17.11 -2.61 31.63
C TYR A 511 -18.53 -2.76 31.04
N ASP A 512 -18.94 -4.00 30.72
CA ASP A 512 -20.31 -4.31 30.30
C ASP A 512 -21.22 -4.49 31.51
N ASP A 513 -21.80 -3.39 31.94
CA ASP A 513 -22.77 -3.26 33.03
C ASP A 513 -24.21 -3.11 32.49
N ARG A 514 -24.49 -3.45 31.24
CA ARG A 514 -25.82 -3.37 30.64
C ARG A 514 -26.75 -4.43 31.19
N ALA A 515 -28.05 -4.11 31.27
CA ALA A 515 -29.11 -5.07 31.65
C ALA A 515 -29.54 -5.93 30.44
N GLU A 516 -28.56 -6.53 29.73
CA GLU A 516 -28.75 -7.35 28.55
C GLU A 516 -28.62 -8.86 28.88
N ARG A 517 -29.10 -9.73 27.97
CA ARG A 517 -28.93 -11.18 28.07
C ARG A 517 -27.48 -11.59 27.95
N ALA A 518 -27.06 -12.59 28.72
CA ALA A 518 -25.68 -13.10 28.70
C ALA A 518 -25.15 -13.39 27.29
N GLY A 519 -25.96 -14.02 26.41
CA GLY A 519 -25.56 -14.32 25.04
C GLY A 519 -25.30 -13.08 24.19
N VAL A 520 -26.00 -11.96 24.41
CA VAL A 520 -25.75 -10.68 23.73
C VAL A 520 -24.40 -10.13 24.18
N LYS A 521 -24.15 -10.09 25.50
CA LYS A 521 -22.88 -9.59 26.05
C LYS A 521 -21.67 -10.40 25.58
N PHE A 522 -21.77 -11.71 25.52
CA PHE A 522 -20.68 -12.58 25.04
C PHE A 522 -20.42 -12.39 23.55
N ASN A 523 -21.49 -12.29 22.75
CA ASN A 523 -21.34 -12.02 21.31
C ASN A 523 -20.72 -10.65 21.05
N ASP A 524 -21.15 -9.62 21.78
CA ASP A 524 -20.57 -8.27 21.66
C ASP A 524 -19.10 -8.26 22.12
N ALA A 525 -18.76 -8.98 23.19
CA ALA A 525 -17.39 -9.06 23.69
C ALA A 525 -16.45 -9.72 22.67
N ASP A 526 -16.89 -10.83 22.06
CA ASP A 526 -16.12 -11.51 21.02
C ASP A 526 -16.05 -10.68 19.73
N LEU A 527 -17.15 -10.00 19.35
CA LEU A 527 -17.20 -9.13 18.17
C LEU A 527 -16.27 -7.92 18.28
N ILE A 528 -16.28 -7.23 19.44
CA ILE A 528 -15.42 -6.08 19.73
C ILE A 528 -13.94 -6.49 19.76
N GLY A 529 -13.64 -7.68 20.29
CA GLY A 529 -12.34 -8.31 20.15
C GLY A 529 -11.24 -7.80 21.10
N ILE A 530 -11.59 -7.28 22.28
CA ILE A 530 -10.60 -6.87 23.29
C ILE A 530 -9.79 -8.10 23.74
N PRO A 531 -8.43 -8.01 23.83
CA PRO A 531 -7.55 -9.16 24.00
C PRO A 531 -7.84 -10.03 25.22
N LEU A 532 -8.20 -9.42 26.35
CA LEU A 532 -8.48 -10.12 27.59
C LEU A 532 -9.91 -9.81 28.09
N GLN A 533 -10.70 -10.86 28.30
CA GLN A 533 -12.06 -10.78 28.83
C GLN A 533 -12.09 -11.33 30.24
N VAL A 534 -12.69 -10.60 31.20
CA VAL A 534 -12.93 -11.03 32.58
C VAL A 534 -14.43 -11.13 32.76
N VAL A 535 -14.93 -12.34 32.94
CA VAL A 535 -16.38 -12.64 33.01
C VAL A 535 -16.79 -12.98 34.43
N VAL A 536 -17.66 -12.15 35.01
CA VAL A 536 -18.23 -12.35 36.34
C VAL A 536 -19.59 -13.03 36.19
N GLY A 537 -19.60 -14.33 36.41
CA GLY A 537 -20.76 -15.22 36.22
C GLY A 537 -21.26 -15.88 37.51
N LYS A 538 -21.77 -17.10 37.37
CA LYS A 538 -22.38 -17.85 38.46
C LYS A 538 -21.42 -18.16 39.63
N LYS A 539 -20.11 -18.29 39.35
CA LYS A 539 -19.07 -18.58 40.35
C LYS A 539 -18.67 -17.36 41.18
N ALA A 540 -19.33 -16.21 40.99
CA ALA A 540 -19.09 -15.00 41.78
C ALA A 540 -19.32 -15.21 43.28
N THR A 541 -20.28 -16.05 43.65
CA THR A 541 -20.54 -16.46 45.04
C THR A 541 -19.38 -17.21 45.70
N GLU A 542 -18.51 -17.81 44.87
CA GLU A 542 -17.31 -18.53 45.32
C GLU A 542 -16.05 -17.63 45.22
N GLY A 543 -16.21 -16.36 44.87
CA GLY A 543 -15.09 -15.44 44.64
C GLY A 543 -14.27 -15.77 43.39
N MET A 544 -14.87 -16.44 42.39
CA MET A 544 -14.23 -16.89 41.18
C MET A 544 -14.82 -16.18 39.96
N VAL A 545 -13.95 -15.90 38.95
CA VAL A 545 -14.32 -15.35 37.66
C VAL A 545 -13.67 -16.17 36.52
N GLU A 546 -14.22 -16.09 35.32
CA GLU A 546 -13.60 -16.68 34.14
C GLU A 546 -12.73 -15.60 33.47
N VAL A 547 -11.45 -15.87 33.30
CA VAL A 547 -10.54 -15.05 32.46
C VAL A 547 -10.38 -15.75 31.13
N LYS A 548 -10.70 -15.05 30.03
CA LYS A 548 -10.68 -15.58 28.68
C LYS A 548 -9.74 -14.74 27.80
N GLU A 549 -8.82 -15.37 27.12
CA GLU A 549 -8.02 -14.76 26.07
C GLU A 549 -8.78 -14.78 24.75
N ARG A 550 -8.91 -13.62 24.07
CA ARG A 550 -9.68 -13.51 22.82
C ARG A 550 -9.05 -14.26 21.65
N LYS A 551 -7.73 -14.26 21.54
CA LYS A 551 -6.98 -14.86 20.42
C LYS A 551 -7.02 -16.39 20.44
N THR A 552 -6.80 -16.98 21.60
CA THR A 552 -6.75 -18.44 21.75
C THR A 552 -8.10 -19.06 22.14
N LEU A 553 -9.03 -18.23 22.59
CA LEU A 553 -10.31 -18.63 23.22
C LEU A 553 -10.14 -19.47 24.49
N GLU A 554 -8.93 -19.53 25.03
CA GLU A 554 -8.64 -20.23 26.27
C GLU A 554 -9.34 -19.55 27.45
N LYS A 555 -9.92 -20.35 28.33
CA LYS A 555 -10.69 -19.92 29.51
C LYS A 555 -10.11 -20.54 30.77
N VAL A 556 -9.89 -19.71 31.77
CA VAL A 556 -9.36 -20.15 33.07
C VAL A 556 -10.19 -19.56 34.18
N ASP A 557 -10.73 -20.45 35.03
CA ASP A 557 -11.33 -20.02 36.29
C ASP A 557 -10.27 -19.46 37.23
N THR A 558 -10.46 -18.23 37.67
CA THR A 558 -9.45 -17.45 38.39
C THR A 558 -10.07 -16.88 39.67
N SER A 559 -9.36 -16.97 40.80
CA SER A 559 -9.77 -16.26 42.02
C SER A 559 -9.72 -14.76 41.80
N ILE A 560 -10.68 -14.02 42.36
CA ILE A 560 -10.71 -12.56 42.28
C ILE A 560 -9.39 -11.93 42.73
N THR A 561 -8.71 -12.52 43.71
CA THR A 561 -7.43 -12.04 44.25
C THR A 561 -6.26 -12.22 43.28
N GLU A 562 -6.41 -13.06 42.26
CA GLU A 562 -5.37 -13.37 41.27
C GLU A 562 -5.62 -12.68 39.90
N VAL A 563 -6.80 -12.05 39.69
CA VAL A 563 -7.16 -11.44 38.42
C VAL A 563 -6.13 -10.37 38.00
N LEU A 564 -5.77 -9.47 38.93
CA LEU A 564 -4.79 -8.41 38.62
C LEU A 564 -3.45 -9.01 38.21
N SER A 565 -2.93 -10.00 38.91
CA SER A 565 -1.64 -10.62 38.57
C SER A 565 -1.71 -11.36 37.22
N LYS A 566 -2.85 -11.97 36.87
CA LYS A 566 -3.05 -12.55 35.52
C LYS A 566 -3.09 -11.52 34.43
N VAL A 567 -3.74 -10.38 34.65
CA VAL A 567 -3.73 -9.26 33.70
C VAL A 567 -2.30 -8.72 33.51
N GLU A 568 -1.55 -8.53 34.60
CA GLU A 568 -0.15 -8.13 34.56
C GLU A 568 0.72 -9.14 33.79
N GLN A 569 0.55 -10.42 34.02
CA GLN A 569 1.29 -11.47 33.31
C GLN A 569 0.97 -11.49 31.81
N PHE A 570 -0.30 -11.26 31.44
CA PHE A 570 -0.72 -11.23 30.05
C PHE A 570 -0.12 -10.04 29.28
N TYR A 571 0.07 -8.88 29.95
CA TYR A 571 0.59 -7.67 29.32
C TYR A 571 2.12 -7.48 29.45
N LYS A 572 2.80 -8.32 30.22
CA LYS A 572 4.28 -8.42 30.23
C LYS A 572 4.78 -9.23 29.03
#